data_9b31e2ffb0d3dfaf62a2625942bb666f
#
_entry.id   9b31e2ffb0d3dfaf62a2625942bb666f
#
_cell.length_a   1.000
_cell.length_b   1.000
_cell.length_c   1.000
_cell.angle_alpha   90.00
_cell.angle_beta   90.00
_cell.angle_gamma   90.00
#
_symmetry.space_group_name_H-M   'P 1'
#
loop_
_entity.id
_entity.type
_entity.pdbx_description
1 polymer ?
#
loop_
_entity_poly.entity_id
_entity_poly.type
_entity_poly.pdbx_seq_one_letter_code
_entity_poly.pdbx_strand_id
1 'polypeptide(L)'
;MATESKRARTARMHREYAALCELIPVVECQLDFDSPFQLLVATVLSAQTTDKRVNQVTPELFAAYGSPQELAAANITDVERIIRPLGFYRMKSKHIIELAQALVATDNGQVAESMDALTALPGVGRKTANVVLGNAFGEPSFPVDTHVIRVTARLHWRDDWMKPNASPEDIEREITACFPPETWTDLSHRLIIFGRNICMARRPDCTRCPLRRSCPSAAHFLELEAEREAVAARKRRRPRTTGRRSR
;
A
#
# COMPACT_ATOMS: atom_id res chain seq x y z
N MET A 1 19.98 -17.28 -20.87
CA MET A 1 19.84 -15.81 -21.03
C MET A 1 20.89 -15.13 -20.16
N ALA A 2 21.61 -14.13 -20.68
CA ALA A 2 22.57 -13.39 -19.87
C ALA A 2 21.83 -12.66 -18.74
N THR A 3 22.31 -12.75 -17.51
CA THR A 3 21.76 -12.04 -16.36
C THR A 3 21.97 -10.55 -16.55
N GLU A 4 20.89 -9.76 -16.39
CA GLU A 4 20.95 -8.30 -16.45
C GLU A 4 21.93 -7.78 -15.39
N SER A 5 22.88 -6.93 -15.78
CA SER A 5 23.82 -6.31 -14.83
C SER A 5 23.09 -5.33 -13.89
N LYS A 6 23.61 -5.12 -12.68
CA LYS A 6 23.04 -4.16 -11.71
C LYS A 6 22.90 -2.76 -12.31
N ARG A 7 23.91 -2.29 -13.07
CA ARG A 7 23.88 -0.99 -13.76
C ARG A 7 22.75 -0.92 -14.81
N ALA A 8 22.58 -1.97 -15.61
CA ALA A 8 21.52 -2.03 -16.62
C ALA A 8 20.15 -2.03 -15.98
N ARG A 9 19.97 -2.80 -14.88
CA ARG A 9 18.74 -2.84 -14.09
C ARG A 9 18.42 -1.46 -13.50
N THR A 10 19.35 -0.79 -12.84
CA THR A 10 19.13 0.55 -12.30
C THR A 10 18.72 1.54 -13.40
N ALA A 11 19.38 1.51 -14.55
CA ALA A 11 19.01 2.38 -15.67
C ALA A 11 17.59 2.06 -16.21
N ARG A 12 17.18 0.79 -16.20
CA ARG A 12 15.82 0.38 -16.55
C ARG A 12 14.81 0.85 -15.49
N MET A 13 15.10 0.71 -14.21
CA MET A 13 14.26 1.20 -13.10
C MET A 13 13.96 2.70 -13.25
N HIS A 14 14.96 3.51 -13.56
CA HIS A 14 14.78 4.96 -13.76
C HIS A 14 13.88 5.26 -14.97
N ARG A 15 14.04 4.55 -16.11
CA ARG A 15 13.16 4.72 -17.27
C ARG A 15 11.71 4.30 -16.96
N GLU A 16 11.54 3.19 -16.24
CA GLU A 16 10.24 2.70 -15.82
C GLU A 16 9.57 3.65 -14.82
N TYR A 17 10.35 4.23 -13.91
CA TYR A 17 9.84 5.25 -12.99
C TYR A 17 9.43 6.53 -13.73
N ALA A 18 10.20 6.99 -14.72
CA ALA A 18 9.81 8.13 -15.55
C ALA A 18 8.47 7.88 -16.26
N ALA A 19 8.26 6.68 -16.82
CA ALA A 19 6.97 6.30 -17.42
C ALA A 19 5.83 6.22 -16.39
N LEU A 20 6.12 5.84 -15.14
CA LEU A 20 5.12 5.91 -14.05
C LEU A 20 4.79 7.35 -13.67
N CYS A 21 5.75 8.28 -13.72
CA CYS A 21 5.49 9.70 -13.50
C CYS A 21 4.61 10.32 -14.59
N GLU A 22 4.80 9.93 -15.85
CA GLU A 22 3.92 10.36 -16.94
C GLU A 22 2.50 9.80 -16.80
N LEU A 23 2.38 8.53 -16.40
CA LEU A 23 1.10 7.85 -16.22
C LEU A 23 0.32 8.38 -15.00
N ILE A 24 1.03 8.69 -13.91
CA ILE A 24 0.50 9.13 -12.63
C ILE A 24 1.25 10.41 -12.24
N PRO A 25 0.92 11.54 -12.86
CA PRO A 25 1.70 12.78 -12.69
C PRO A 25 1.61 13.35 -11.27
N VAL A 26 0.45 13.22 -10.63
CA VAL A 26 0.22 13.70 -9.26
C VAL A 26 -0.06 12.52 -8.35
N VAL A 27 0.60 12.49 -7.21
CA VAL A 27 0.39 11.51 -6.15
C VAL A 27 0.20 12.23 -4.83
N GLU A 28 -0.76 11.72 -4.06
CA GLU A 28 -1.11 12.25 -2.75
C GLU A 28 -1.43 11.10 -1.80
N CYS A 29 -1.34 11.36 -0.51
CA CYS A 29 -1.81 10.42 0.50
C CYS A 29 -3.30 10.14 0.27
N GLN A 30 -3.67 8.88 0.28
CA GLN A 30 -5.07 8.46 0.08
C GLN A 30 -5.92 8.56 1.36
N LEU A 31 -5.29 8.79 2.51
CA LEU A 31 -5.96 9.04 3.78
C LEU A 31 -6.13 10.55 3.97
N ASP A 32 -7.32 10.98 4.38
CA ASP A 32 -7.61 12.37 4.69
C ASP A 32 -7.13 12.71 6.10
N PHE A 33 -6.41 13.82 6.27
CA PHE A 33 -5.87 14.26 7.55
C PHE A 33 -5.54 15.76 7.54
N ASP A 34 -5.64 16.40 8.71
CA ASP A 34 -5.29 17.81 8.93
C ASP A 34 -4.03 17.95 9.83
N SER A 35 -3.56 16.84 10.43
CA SER A 35 -2.41 16.85 11.33
C SER A 35 -1.64 15.51 11.28
N PRO A 36 -0.35 15.50 11.71
CA PRO A 36 0.41 14.26 11.84
C PRO A 36 -0.27 13.22 12.75
N PHE A 37 -0.94 13.66 13.81
CA PHE A 37 -1.72 12.79 14.70
C PHE A 37 -2.88 12.11 13.96
N GLN A 38 -3.67 12.89 13.21
CA GLN A 38 -4.78 12.34 12.44
C GLN A 38 -4.29 11.32 11.39
N LEU A 39 -3.18 11.62 10.69
CA LEU A 39 -2.60 10.66 9.74
C LEU A 39 -2.11 9.39 10.44
N LEU A 40 -1.47 9.50 11.59
CA LEU A 40 -1.00 8.35 12.37
C LEU A 40 -2.17 7.45 12.77
N VAL A 41 -3.23 8.01 13.35
CA VAL A 41 -4.45 7.30 13.72
C VAL A 41 -5.13 6.66 12.49
N ALA A 42 -5.33 7.43 11.42
CA ALA A 42 -5.95 6.94 10.19
C ALA A 42 -5.14 5.78 9.58
N THR A 43 -3.80 5.85 9.61
CA THR A 43 -2.92 4.79 9.10
C THR A 43 -3.01 3.52 9.95
N VAL A 44 -3.08 3.63 11.27
CA VAL A 44 -3.33 2.47 12.15
C VAL A 44 -4.70 1.86 11.85
N LEU A 45 -5.73 2.69 11.65
CA LEU A 45 -7.07 2.23 11.30
C LEU A 45 -7.15 1.58 9.91
N SER A 46 -6.24 1.91 8.98
CA SER A 46 -6.23 1.35 7.63
C SER A 46 -5.74 -0.10 7.55
N ALA A 47 -5.22 -0.67 8.64
CA ALA A 47 -4.81 -2.07 8.67
C ALA A 47 -5.96 -3.00 8.25
N GLN A 48 -5.77 -3.77 7.16
CA GLN A 48 -6.76 -4.68 6.56
C GLN A 48 -8.11 -4.00 6.19
N THR A 49 -8.08 -2.70 5.90
CA THR A 49 -9.25 -1.90 5.52
C THR A 49 -8.85 -0.98 4.38
N THR A 50 -9.79 -0.60 3.52
CA THR A 50 -9.51 0.35 2.43
C THR A 50 -9.45 1.79 2.94
N ASP A 51 -8.55 2.60 2.36
CA ASP A 51 -8.41 4.03 2.71
C ASP A 51 -9.75 4.77 2.57
N LYS A 52 -10.51 4.50 1.50
CA LYS A 52 -11.87 5.03 1.30
C LYS A 52 -12.80 4.76 2.49
N ARG A 53 -12.71 3.58 3.10
CA ARG A 53 -13.55 3.23 4.24
C ARG A 53 -13.09 3.91 5.52
N VAL A 54 -11.78 4.10 5.67
CA VAL A 54 -11.21 4.89 6.77
C VAL A 54 -11.69 6.34 6.68
N ASN A 55 -11.58 6.96 5.52
CA ASN A 55 -12.00 8.34 5.27
C ASN A 55 -13.52 8.57 5.48
N GLN A 56 -14.36 7.53 5.42
CA GLN A 56 -15.78 7.61 5.76
C GLN A 56 -16.05 7.69 7.27
N VAL A 57 -15.10 7.24 8.09
CA VAL A 57 -15.27 7.09 9.54
C VAL A 57 -14.47 8.13 10.33
N THR A 58 -13.30 8.51 9.83
CA THR A 58 -12.41 9.45 10.52
C THR A 58 -12.98 10.84 10.75
N PRO A 59 -13.86 11.42 9.92
CA PRO A 59 -14.47 12.71 10.24
C PRO A 59 -15.27 12.70 11.55
N GLU A 60 -16.09 11.66 11.80
CA GLU A 60 -16.82 11.54 13.09
C GLU A 60 -15.84 11.31 14.25
N LEU A 61 -14.80 10.49 14.04
CA LEU A 61 -13.81 10.20 15.06
C LEU A 61 -13.03 11.47 15.47
N PHE A 62 -12.55 12.23 14.49
CA PHE A 62 -11.74 13.43 14.75
C PHE A 62 -12.57 14.65 15.21
N ALA A 63 -13.87 14.68 14.89
CA ALA A 63 -14.78 15.65 15.47
C ALA A 63 -15.02 15.42 16.98
N ALA A 64 -14.99 14.14 17.41
CA ALA A 64 -15.17 13.79 18.81
C ALA A 64 -13.84 13.76 19.60
N TYR A 65 -12.75 13.37 18.94
CA TYR A 65 -11.43 13.12 19.55
C TYR A 65 -10.31 13.59 18.60
N GLY A 66 -10.25 14.91 18.37
CA GLY A 66 -9.34 15.51 17.37
C GLY A 66 -7.89 15.67 17.83
N SER A 67 -7.63 15.53 19.13
CA SER A 67 -6.30 15.65 19.74
C SER A 67 -5.87 14.35 20.44
N PRO A 68 -4.55 14.15 20.64
CA PRO A 68 -4.04 13.03 21.44
C PRO A 68 -4.63 12.99 22.85
N GLN A 69 -4.80 14.14 23.49
CA GLN A 69 -5.33 14.24 24.85
C GLN A 69 -6.79 13.78 24.93
N GLU A 70 -7.62 14.22 23.95
CA GLU A 70 -9.02 13.79 23.89
C GLU A 70 -9.15 12.31 23.61
N LEU A 71 -8.37 11.76 22.65
CA LEU A 71 -8.42 10.33 22.33
C LEU A 71 -7.84 9.47 23.46
N ALA A 72 -6.81 9.94 24.18
CA ALA A 72 -6.25 9.24 25.33
C ALA A 72 -7.26 9.08 26.49
N ALA A 73 -8.16 10.08 26.65
CA ALA A 73 -9.22 10.07 27.66
C ALA A 73 -10.56 9.49 27.15
N ALA A 74 -10.62 9.03 25.90
CA ALA A 74 -11.86 8.60 25.27
C ALA A 74 -12.44 7.34 25.92
N ASN A 75 -13.78 7.26 25.97
CA ASN A 75 -14.47 6.03 26.33
C ASN A 75 -14.34 5.03 25.17
N ILE A 76 -13.78 3.87 25.46
CA ILE A 76 -13.54 2.84 24.45
C ILE A 76 -14.81 2.39 23.72
N THR A 77 -15.97 2.35 24.39
CA THR A 77 -17.23 1.95 23.77
C THR A 77 -17.72 2.97 22.75
N ASP A 78 -17.44 4.27 22.95
CA ASP A 78 -17.78 5.31 21.98
C ASP A 78 -16.87 5.24 20.75
N VAL A 79 -15.57 5.05 20.97
CA VAL A 79 -14.61 4.84 19.88
C VAL A 79 -15.00 3.59 19.08
N GLU A 80 -15.31 2.45 19.74
CA GLU A 80 -15.77 1.23 19.09
C GLU A 80 -17.02 1.45 18.25
N ARG A 81 -17.98 2.21 18.73
CA ARG A 81 -19.20 2.56 18.01
C ARG A 81 -18.87 3.30 16.71
N ILE A 82 -18.02 4.31 16.78
CA ILE A 82 -17.63 5.13 15.63
C ILE A 82 -16.89 4.30 14.58
N ILE A 83 -15.86 3.54 14.99
CA ILE A 83 -15.01 2.82 14.05
C ILE A 83 -15.49 1.42 13.69
N ARG A 84 -16.66 1.00 14.18
CA ARG A 84 -17.26 -0.32 13.93
C ARG A 84 -17.28 -0.74 12.45
N PRO A 85 -17.56 0.18 11.49
CA PRO A 85 -17.55 -0.16 10.06
C PRO A 85 -16.21 -0.64 9.51
N LEU A 86 -15.08 -0.41 10.20
CA LEU A 86 -13.74 -0.75 9.70
C LEU A 86 -13.38 -2.24 9.86
N GLY A 87 -14.16 -3.02 10.62
CA GLY A 87 -13.77 -4.36 11.03
C GLY A 87 -12.64 -4.35 12.07
N PHE A 88 -12.48 -5.45 12.80
CA PHE A 88 -11.51 -5.56 13.91
C PHE A 88 -11.53 -4.36 14.88
N TYR A 89 -12.68 -3.70 14.99
CA TYR A 89 -12.84 -2.41 15.65
C TYR A 89 -12.41 -2.43 17.13
N ARG A 90 -12.64 -3.55 17.85
CA ARG A 90 -12.24 -3.67 19.26
C ARG A 90 -10.72 -3.59 19.45
N MET A 91 -9.96 -4.26 18.60
CA MET A 91 -8.51 -4.19 18.64
C MET A 91 -8.00 -2.83 18.16
N LYS A 92 -8.62 -2.28 17.11
CA LYS A 92 -8.27 -0.96 16.57
C LYS A 92 -8.54 0.15 17.58
N SER A 93 -9.70 0.16 18.27
CA SER A 93 -10.01 1.17 19.30
C SER A 93 -9.02 1.11 20.45
N LYS A 94 -8.69 -0.08 20.92
CA LYS A 94 -7.66 -0.26 21.93
C LYS A 94 -6.32 0.32 21.48
N HIS A 95 -5.85 -0.03 20.26
CA HIS A 95 -4.56 0.44 19.75
C HIS A 95 -4.50 1.97 19.60
N ILE A 96 -5.54 2.64 19.07
CA ILE A 96 -5.49 4.09 18.89
C ILE A 96 -5.61 4.85 20.21
N ILE A 97 -6.31 4.32 21.21
CA ILE A 97 -6.36 4.90 22.56
C ILE A 97 -5.00 4.72 23.26
N GLU A 98 -4.43 3.53 23.25
CA GLU A 98 -3.11 3.27 23.83
C GLU A 98 -2.01 4.08 23.13
N LEU A 99 -2.08 4.25 21.83
CA LEU A 99 -1.20 5.12 21.04
C LEU A 99 -1.31 6.58 21.52
N ALA A 100 -2.52 7.09 21.66
CA ALA A 100 -2.75 8.44 22.14
C ALA A 100 -2.25 8.64 23.58
N GLN A 101 -2.48 7.67 24.46
CA GLN A 101 -1.93 7.65 25.83
C GLN A 101 -0.41 7.68 25.85
N ALA A 102 0.25 6.88 24.97
CA ALA A 102 1.69 6.88 24.85
C ALA A 102 2.23 8.22 24.38
N LEU A 103 1.61 8.85 23.37
CA LEU A 103 2.01 10.19 22.89
C LEU A 103 1.89 11.24 24.00
N VAL A 104 0.80 11.23 24.78
CA VAL A 104 0.61 12.17 25.88
C VAL A 104 1.65 11.95 26.98
N ALA A 105 2.01 10.70 27.28
CA ALA A 105 2.95 10.37 28.33
C ALA A 105 4.42 10.70 27.98
N THR A 106 4.82 10.56 26.71
CA THR A 106 6.22 10.70 26.28
C THR A 106 6.54 12.08 25.72
N ASP A 107 5.66 12.61 24.85
CA ASP A 107 5.95 13.76 24.01
C ASP A 107 4.90 14.89 24.14
N ASN A 108 4.20 14.93 25.26
CA ASN A 108 3.12 15.91 25.51
C ASN A 108 2.05 15.92 24.39
N GLY A 109 1.83 14.77 23.76
CA GLY A 109 0.87 14.58 22.67
C GLY A 109 1.42 14.91 21.28
N GLN A 110 2.69 15.24 21.13
CA GLN A 110 3.28 15.49 19.81
C GLN A 110 3.69 14.17 19.13
N VAL A 111 3.52 14.13 17.81
CA VAL A 111 4.01 13.00 16.98
C VAL A 111 5.46 13.29 16.60
N ALA A 112 6.37 12.43 17.03
CA ALA A 112 7.80 12.61 16.77
C ALA A 112 8.16 12.33 15.30
N GLU A 113 9.06 13.11 14.75
CA GLU A 113 9.68 12.95 13.43
C GLU A 113 10.83 11.91 13.45
N SER A 114 10.55 10.73 13.98
CA SER A 114 11.57 9.68 14.14
C SER A 114 10.99 8.29 13.91
N MET A 115 11.68 7.49 13.10
CA MET A 115 11.31 6.09 12.86
C MET A 115 11.25 5.30 14.17
N ASP A 116 12.26 5.45 15.02
CA ASP A 116 12.36 4.71 16.28
C ASP A 116 11.26 5.12 17.26
N ALA A 117 11.00 6.42 17.39
CA ALA A 117 9.94 6.91 18.26
C ALA A 117 8.54 6.48 17.77
N LEU A 118 8.28 6.56 16.46
CA LEU A 118 7.01 6.12 15.89
C LEU A 118 6.79 4.61 16.05
N THR A 119 7.82 3.79 15.79
CA THR A 119 7.69 2.33 15.90
C THR A 119 7.62 1.82 17.34
N ALA A 120 7.97 2.64 18.33
CA ALA A 120 7.77 2.34 19.74
C ALA A 120 6.29 2.49 20.17
N LEU A 121 5.45 3.18 19.38
CA LEU A 121 4.05 3.40 19.71
C LEU A 121 3.20 2.14 19.48
N PRO A 122 2.18 1.89 20.32
CA PRO A 122 1.26 0.76 20.16
C PRO A 122 0.59 0.75 18.79
N GLY A 123 0.66 -0.40 18.09
CA GLY A 123 0.03 -0.58 16.77
C GLY A 123 0.76 0.08 15.60
N VAL A 124 1.91 0.68 15.83
CA VAL A 124 2.72 1.35 14.79
C VAL A 124 3.88 0.46 14.36
N GLY A 125 3.79 -0.08 13.16
CA GLY A 125 4.91 -0.79 12.52
C GLY A 125 5.67 0.12 11.56
N ARG A 126 6.81 -0.37 11.03
CA ARG A 126 7.68 0.35 10.10
C ARG A 126 6.92 0.97 8.92
N LYS A 127 5.98 0.21 8.31
CA LYS A 127 5.16 0.75 7.19
C LYS A 127 4.35 1.96 7.62
N THR A 128 3.70 1.92 8.79
CA THR A 128 2.92 3.03 9.34
C THR A 128 3.81 4.24 9.61
N ALA A 129 4.97 4.03 10.24
CA ALA A 129 5.95 5.09 10.49
C ALA A 129 6.42 5.75 9.19
N ASN A 130 6.77 4.97 8.16
CA ASN A 130 7.13 5.49 6.84
C ASN A 130 6.00 6.33 6.20
N VAL A 131 4.74 5.91 6.33
CA VAL A 131 3.60 6.70 5.81
C VAL A 131 3.51 8.05 6.51
N VAL A 132 3.64 8.08 7.83
CA VAL A 132 3.57 9.32 8.61
C VAL A 132 4.75 10.24 8.32
N LEU A 133 5.98 9.73 8.34
CA LEU A 133 7.18 10.49 8.04
C LEU A 133 7.11 11.14 6.65
N GLY A 134 6.75 10.38 5.63
CA GLY A 134 6.71 10.89 4.25
C GLY A 134 5.59 11.87 3.99
N ASN A 135 4.39 11.62 4.53
CA ASN A 135 3.21 12.43 4.16
C ASN A 135 2.91 13.58 5.11
N ALA A 136 3.26 13.47 6.40
CA ALA A 136 2.99 14.52 7.37
C ALA A 136 4.19 15.43 7.62
N PHE A 137 5.41 14.92 7.44
CA PHE A 137 6.64 15.66 7.75
C PHE A 137 7.50 15.94 6.51
N GLY A 138 7.21 15.28 5.37
CA GLY A 138 8.02 15.43 4.15
C GLY A 138 9.39 14.74 4.21
N GLU A 139 9.59 13.90 5.24
CA GLU A 139 10.82 13.13 5.39
C GLU A 139 10.92 12.02 4.31
N PRO A 140 12.09 11.83 3.70
CA PRO A 140 12.28 10.78 2.70
C PRO A 140 11.90 9.40 3.24
N SER A 141 10.82 8.82 2.75
CA SER A 141 10.25 7.58 3.28
C SER A 141 9.70 6.70 2.16
N PHE A 142 9.90 5.39 2.28
CA PHE A 142 9.45 4.44 1.27
C PHE A 142 8.57 3.35 1.91
N PRO A 143 7.28 3.61 2.13
CA PRO A 143 6.36 2.61 2.67
C PRO A 143 6.26 1.38 1.75
N VAL A 144 6.61 0.20 2.25
CA VAL A 144 6.52 -1.06 1.51
C VAL A 144 5.25 -1.79 1.90
N ASP A 145 4.29 -1.86 0.97
CA ASP A 145 3.07 -2.63 1.10
C ASP A 145 3.02 -3.82 0.13
N THR A 146 1.93 -4.57 0.13
CA THR A 146 1.75 -5.72 -0.78
C THR A 146 1.76 -5.35 -2.26
N HIS A 147 1.42 -4.10 -2.62
CA HIS A 147 1.50 -3.60 -4.00
C HIS A 147 2.95 -3.34 -4.39
N VAL A 148 3.70 -2.66 -3.53
CA VAL A 148 5.14 -2.42 -3.73
C VAL A 148 5.90 -3.74 -3.85
N ILE A 149 5.69 -4.69 -2.92
CA ILE A 149 6.31 -6.02 -2.96
C ILE A 149 6.06 -6.71 -4.31
N ARG A 150 4.81 -6.73 -4.75
CA ARG A 150 4.39 -7.39 -6.00
C ARG A 150 4.93 -6.70 -7.24
N VAL A 151 4.82 -5.39 -7.32
CA VAL A 151 5.21 -4.62 -8.50
C VAL A 151 6.71 -4.68 -8.69
N THR A 152 7.50 -4.43 -7.64
CA THR A 152 8.97 -4.51 -7.70
C THR A 152 9.46 -5.90 -8.04
N ALA A 153 8.78 -6.96 -7.56
CA ALA A 153 9.07 -8.34 -7.95
C ALA A 153 8.81 -8.57 -9.45
N ARG A 154 7.63 -8.18 -9.97
CA ARG A 154 7.27 -8.38 -11.38
C ARG A 154 8.12 -7.57 -12.34
N LEU A 155 8.57 -6.40 -11.93
CA LEU A 155 9.51 -5.58 -12.70
C LEU A 155 10.97 -6.07 -12.56
N HIS A 156 11.22 -7.09 -11.75
CA HIS A 156 12.57 -7.55 -11.40
C HIS A 156 13.49 -6.40 -10.96
N TRP A 157 12.95 -5.49 -10.15
CA TRP A 157 13.72 -4.38 -9.60
C TRP A 157 14.64 -4.83 -8.46
N ARG A 158 14.39 -6.03 -7.91
CA ARG A 158 15.09 -6.62 -6.77
C ARG A 158 15.89 -7.84 -7.19
N ASP A 159 16.97 -8.13 -6.49
CA ASP A 159 17.74 -9.36 -6.69
C ASP A 159 16.95 -10.61 -6.27
N ASP A 160 16.14 -10.47 -5.24
CA ASP A 160 15.32 -11.53 -4.66
C ASP A 160 13.88 -11.60 -5.20
N TRP A 161 13.64 -11.07 -6.42
CA TRP A 161 12.30 -10.96 -7.00
C TRP A 161 11.49 -12.28 -7.05
N MET A 162 12.19 -13.43 -7.03
CA MET A 162 11.57 -14.75 -6.98
C MET A 162 11.16 -15.19 -5.57
N LYS A 163 11.66 -14.53 -4.50
CA LYS A 163 11.33 -14.92 -3.13
C LYS A 163 9.93 -14.44 -2.76
N PRO A 164 8.99 -15.36 -2.43
CA PRO A 164 7.62 -14.97 -2.08
C PRO A 164 7.51 -14.17 -0.78
N ASN A 165 8.46 -14.35 0.13
CA ASN A 165 8.49 -13.77 1.48
C ASN A 165 9.70 -12.85 1.66
N ALA A 166 9.96 -11.97 0.69
CA ALA A 166 11.00 -10.96 0.83
C ALA A 166 10.64 -10.00 1.97
N SER A 167 11.62 -9.66 2.82
CA SER A 167 11.43 -8.71 3.91
C SER A 167 11.08 -7.32 3.35
N PRO A 168 10.03 -6.65 3.87
CA PRO A 168 9.75 -5.27 3.48
C PRO A 168 10.93 -4.33 3.68
N GLU A 169 11.72 -4.53 4.74
CA GLU A 169 12.91 -3.73 5.07
C GLU A 169 14.03 -3.93 4.04
N ASP A 170 14.22 -5.16 3.56
CA ASP A 170 15.20 -5.46 2.52
C ASP A 170 14.78 -4.82 1.19
N ILE A 171 13.49 -4.88 0.86
CA ILE A 171 12.94 -4.22 -0.32
C ILE A 171 13.10 -2.71 -0.23
N GLU A 172 12.75 -2.11 0.90
CA GLU A 172 12.95 -0.69 1.17
C GLU A 172 14.41 -0.31 0.90
N ARG A 173 15.36 -0.98 1.56
CA ARG A 173 16.79 -0.71 1.43
C ARG A 173 17.29 -0.87 -0.01
N GLU A 174 16.89 -1.92 -0.72
CA GLU A 174 17.35 -2.20 -2.08
C GLU A 174 16.81 -1.18 -3.09
N ILE A 175 15.53 -0.83 -2.98
CA ILE A 175 14.90 0.13 -3.91
C ILE A 175 15.40 1.55 -3.64
N THR A 176 15.44 1.97 -2.38
CA THR A 176 15.89 3.33 -2.02
C THR A 176 17.35 3.58 -2.37
N ALA A 177 18.19 2.56 -2.36
CA ALA A 177 19.58 2.67 -2.84
C ALA A 177 19.72 3.00 -4.33
N CYS A 178 18.64 2.86 -5.12
CA CYS A 178 18.63 3.12 -6.56
C CYS A 178 18.02 4.48 -6.94
N PHE A 179 17.37 5.17 -6.00
CA PHE A 179 16.64 6.42 -6.25
C PHE A 179 17.06 7.51 -5.26
N PRO A 180 17.05 8.79 -5.67
CA PRO A 180 17.34 9.89 -4.76
C PRO A 180 16.26 10.03 -3.69
N PRO A 181 16.63 10.40 -2.44
CA PRO A 181 15.72 10.39 -1.28
C PRO A 181 14.42 11.19 -1.49
N GLU A 182 14.50 12.33 -2.15
CA GLU A 182 13.36 13.20 -2.43
C GLU A 182 12.27 12.55 -3.30
N THR A 183 12.57 11.43 -3.94
CA THR A 183 11.60 10.70 -4.77
C THR A 183 10.91 9.55 -4.05
N TRP A 184 11.37 9.13 -2.86
CA TRP A 184 10.96 7.86 -2.26
C TRP A 184 9.48 7.77 -1.93
N THR A 185 8.91 8.80 -1.30
CA THR A 185 7.50 8.84 -0.94
C THR A 185 6.62 8.75 -2.19
N ASP A 186 6.90 9.58 -3.17
CA ASP A 186 6.22 9.61 -4.47
C ASP A 186 6.36 8.30 -5.25
N LEU A 187 7.55 7.71 -5.26
CA LEU A 187 7.82 6.42 -5.89
C LEU A 187 6.95 5.32 -5.27
N SER A 188 6.86 5.28 -3.93
CA SER A 188 6.00 4.32 -3.23
C SER A 188 4.53 4.52 -3.62
N HIS A 189 4.02 5.75 -3.60
CA HIS A 189 2.65 6.07 -4.02
C HIS A 189 2.37 5.61 -5.46
N ARG A 190 3.27 5.92 -6.41
CA ARG A 190 3.10 5.50 -7.81
C ARG A 190 3.07 3.98 -7.96
N LEU A 191 3.94 3.26 -7.26
CA LEU A 191 3.94 1.79 -7.27
C LEU A 191 2.65 1.21 -6.69
N ILE A 192 2.11 1.81 -5.62
CA ILE A 192 0.84 1.40 -5.02
C ILE A 192 -0.31 1.63 -5.99
N ILE A 193 -0.44 2.85 -6.55
CA ILE A 193 -1.50 3.21 -7.50
C ILE A 193 -1.42 2.35 -8.76
N PHE A 194 -0.23 2.18 -9.32
CA PHE A 194 0.01 1.30 -10.46
C PHE A 194 -0.35 -0.15 -10.16
N GLY A 195 0.00 -0.64 -8.98
CA GLY A 195 -0.34 -1.97 -8.51
C GLY A 195 -1.84 -2.19 -8.29
N ARG A 196 -2.57 -1.16 -7.88
CA ARG A 196 -4.03 -1.21 -7.70
C ARG A 196 -4.78 -1.22 -9.05
N ASN A 197 -4.34 -0.44 -10.01
CA ASN A 197 -5.11 -0.14 -11.22
C ASN A 197 -4.66 -0.91 -12.47
N ILE A 198 -3.38 -1.23 -12.60
CA ILE A 198 -2.80 -1.85 -13.80
C ILE A 198 -2.13 -3.17 -13.48
N CYS A 199 -1.13 -3.18 -12.61
CA CYS A 199 -0.40 -4.39 -12.24
C CYS A 199 -1.12 -5.18 -11.14
N MET A 200 -2.41 -5.44 -11.30
CA MET A 200 -3.26 -6.10 -10.32
C MET A 200 -2.78 -7.52 -9.97
N ALA A 201 -3.07 -8.00 -8.75
CA ALA A 201 -2.56 -9.25 -8.24
C ALA A 201 -2.94 -10.46 -9.12
N ARG A 202 -4.22 -10.64 -9.42
CA ARG A 202 -4.75 -11.82 -10.12
C ARG A 202 -4.74 -11.68 -11.64
N ARG A 203 -4.97 -10.47 -12.16
CA ARG A 203 -5.08 -10.18 -13.59
C ARG A 203 -4.48 -8.81 -13.89
N PRO A 204 -3.13 -8.73 -14.06
CA PRO A 204 -2.51 -7.49 -14.48
C PRO A 204 -2.94 -7.15 -15.92
N ASP A 205 -3.25 -5.88 -16.17
CA ASP A 205 -3.59 -5.38 -17.50
C ASP A 205 -2.31 -5.08 -18.31
N CYS A 206 -1.62 -6.16 -18.71
CA CYS A 206 -0.37 -6.05 -19.46
C CYS A 206 -0.58 -5.51 -20.87
N THR A 207 -1.78 -5.62 -21.44
CA THR A 207 -2.10 -5.11 -22.77
C THR A 207 -2.07 -3.59 -22.82
N ARG A 208 -2.52 -2.92 -21.76
CA ARG A 208 -2.55 -1.44 -21.60
C ARG A 208 -1.38 -0.88 -20.79
N CYS A 209 -0.51 -1.77 -20.28
CA CYS A 209 0.59 -1.36 -19.42
C CYS A 209 1.68 -0.59 -20.19
N PRO A 210 2.03 0.65 -19.81
CA PRO A 210 3.09 1.40 -20.47
C PRO A 210 4.47 0.76 -20.32
N LEU A 211 4.67 -0.01 -19.23
CA LEU A 211 5.92 -0.72 -18.95
C LEU A 211 6.05 -2.07 -19.66
N ARG A 212 5.04 -2.47 -20.47
CA ARG A 212 5.00 -3.81 -21.10
C ARG A 212 6.27 -4.19 -21.85
N ARG A 213 6.89 -3.22 -22.53
CA ARG A 213 8.08 -3.47 -23.38
C ARG A 213 9.36 -3.69 -22.58
N SER A 214 9.45 -3.13 -21.38
CA SER A 214 10.62 -3.23 -20.49
C SER A 214 10.42 -4.24 -19.37
N CYS A 215 9.17 -4.59 -19.05
CA CYS A 215 8.83 -5.47 -17.94
C CYS A 215 9.21 -6.93 -18.23
N PRO A 216 10.13 -7.55 -17.46
CA PRO A 216 10.54 -8.94 -17.68
C PRO A 216 9.42 -9.96 -17.52
N SER A 217 8.41 -9.67 -16.70
CA SER A 217 7.26 -10.56 -16.47
C SER A 217 6.13 -10.41 -17.48
N ALA A 218 6.18 -9.45 -18.40
CA ALA A 218 5.05 -9.13 -19.28
C ALA A 218 4.64 -10.29 -20.18
N ALA A 219 5.61 -10.97 -20.82
CA ALA A 219 5.34 -12.11 -21.71
C ALA A 219 4.56 -13.20 -21.00
N HIS A 220 4.99 -13.60 -19.81
CA HIS A 220 4.32 -14.62 -19.01
C HIS A 220 2.84 -14.28 -18.71
N PHE A 221 2.55 -13.05 -18.31
CA PHE A 221 1.17 -12.67 -18.00
C PHE A 221 0.28 -12.53 -19.24
N LEU A 222 0.84 -12.16 -20.39
CA LEU A 222 0.13 -12.12 -21.66
C LEU A 222 -0.22 -13.52 -22.15
N GLU A 223 0.68 -14.50 -22.01
CA GLU A 223 0.42 -15.92 -22.31
C GLU A 223 -0.70 -16.47 -21.44
N LEU A 224 -0.64 -16.22 -20.11
CA LEU A 224 -1.70 -16.62 -19.18
C LEU A 224 -3.06 -16.00 -19.51
N GLU A 225 -3.10 -14.77 -20.01
CA GLU A 225 -4.34 -14.12 -20.44
C GLU A 225 -4.90 -14.78 -21.68
N ALA A 226 -4.08 -15.03 -22.69
CA ALA A 226 -4.48 -15.71 -23.92
C ALA A 226 -5.03 -17.13 -23.65
N GLU A 227 -4.40 -17.88 -22.75
CA GLU A 227 -4.89 -19.19 -22.33
C GLU A 227 -6.27 -19.11 -21.66
N ARG A 228 -6.48 -18.13 -20.78
CA ARG A 228 -7.78 -17.91 -20.10
C ARG A 228 -8.88 -17.58 -21.12
N GLU A 229 -8.57 -16.71 -22.09
CA GLU A 229 -9.50 -16.36 -23.15
C GLU A 229 -9.87 -17.57 -24.01
N ALA A 230 -8.88 -18.38 -24.37
CA ALA A 230 -9.10 -19.63 -25.12
C ALA A 230 -10.01 -20.61 -24.35
N VAL A 231 -9.78 -20.77 -23.04
CA VAL A 231 -10.62 -21.61 -22.17
C VAL A 231 -12.04 -21.05 -22.07
N ALA A 232 -12.19 -19.74 -21.91
CA ALA A 232 -13.50 -19.08 -21.85
C ALA A 232 -14.27 -19.25 -23.18
N ALA A 233 -13.59 -19.09 -24.32
CA ALA A 233 -14.17 -19.30 -25.65
C ALA A 233 -14.65 -20.75 -25.87
N ARG A 234 -13.87 -21.73 -25.41
CA ARG A 234 -14.26 -23.17 -25.46
C ARG A 234 -15.51 -23.45 -24.61
N LYS A 235 -15.60 -22.85 -23.41
CA LYS A 235 -16.79 -23.00 -22.54
C LYS A 235 -18.05 -22.40 -23.15
N ARG A 236 -17.94 -21.27 -23.85
CA ARG A 236 -19.08 -20.61 -24.53
C ARG A 236 -19.56 -21.41 -25.75
N ARG A 237 -18.67 -22.17 -26.41
CA ARG A 237 -19.02 -23.00 -27.60
C ARG A 237 -19.61 -24.37 -27.23
N ARG A 238 -19.55 -24.82 -25.98
CA ARG A 238 -20.22 -26.07 -25.57
C ARG A 238 -21.74 -25.86 -25.56
N PRO A 239 -22.51 -26.62 -26.36
CA PRO A 239 -23.98 -26.51 -26.36
C PRO A 239 -24.50 -26.85 -24.95
N ARG A 240 -25.41 -26.04 -24.45
CA ARG A 240 -26.20 -26.36 -23.24
C ARG A 240 -26.97 -27.64 -23.58
N THR A 241 -26.54 -28.77 -23.06
CA THR A 241 -27.35 -29.97 -23.08
C THR A 241 -28.60 -29.68 -22.27
N THR A 242 -29.70 -29.39 -22.96
CA THR A 242 -31.02 -29.33 -22.36
C THR A 242 -31.35 -30.73 -21.89
N GLY A 243 -31.22 -30.99 -20.61
CA GLY A 243 -31.69 -32.20 -19.98
C GLY A 243 -33.20 -32.33 -20.19
N ARG A 244 -33.57 -33.12 -21.19
CA ARG A 244 -34.95 -33.56 -21.37
C ARG A 244 -35.27 -34.48 -20.19
N ARG A 245 -35.91 -33.92 -19.14
CA ARG A 245 -36.55 -34.74 -18.13
C ARG A 245 -37.72 -35.42 -18.85
N SER A 246 -37.57 -36.71 -19.17
CA SER A 246 -38.69 -37.57 -19.48
C SER A 246 -39.48 -37.84 -18.18
N ARG A 247 -40.75 -37.64 -18.30
CA ARG A 247 -41.75 -37.99 -17.26
C ARG A 247 -41.82 -39.51 -17.12
#